data_e19a90c02f451dc42cb2eb18758c454b
#
_entry.id   e19a90c02f451dc42cb2eb18758c454b
#
_cell.length_a   1.000
_cell.length_b   1.000
_cell.length_c   1.000
_cell.angle_alpha   90.00
_cell.angle_beta   90.00
_cell.angle_gamma   90.00
#
_symmetry.space_group_name_H-M   'P 1'
#
loop_
_entity.id
_entity.type
_entity.pdbx_description
1 polymer ?
#
loop_
_entity_poly.entity_id
_entity_poly.type
_entity_poly.pdbx_seq_one_letter_code
_entity_poly.pdbx_strand_id
1 'polypeptide(L)'
;MALDRPRRIFSGSTRGPARGGFDLGGRVVLAGLAGTIFGAVIMLFAMPTDLFGRVPTLGGTINAAPEQVAVVDGETLRLQDTVIRLQGLAAPPRGLSCRASDGSVSDCGAASATALAALVRGHGVACRLNGRDPAGLAQGRCEAAGTDLNRALVMAGWARALDTSGMGEAETEARSGHRGLWRYGAMPTF
;
A
#
# COMPACT_ATOMS: atom_id res chain seq x y z
N MET A 1 -45.94 45.29 30.05
CA MET A 1 -47.04 44.34 29.85
C MET A 1 -46.55 43.00 30.32
N ALA A 2 -47.00 42.58 31.49
CA ALA A 2 -46.68 41.30 32.11
C ALA A 2 -47.72 40.29 31.66
N LEU A 3 -47.28 39.09 31.26
CA LEU A 3 -48.15 37.94 31.04
C LEU A 3 -47.72 36.78 31.93
N ASP A 4 -48.54 36.60 32.85
CA ASP A 4 -48.80 35.64 33.93
C ASP A 4 -48.66 34.15 33.46
N ARG A 5 -48.02 33.33 34.32
CA ARG A 5 -47.92 31.88 34.19
C ARG A 5 -48.90 31.22 35.17
N PRO A 6 -49.77 30.31 34.73
CA PRO A 6 -50.53 29.50 35.67
C PRO A 6 -49.70 28.32 36.19
N ARG A 7 -49.62 28.22 37.52
CA ARG A 7 -49.14 27.04 38.26
C ARG A 7 -50.13 25.92 38.16
N ARG A 8 -49.71 24.73 37.78
CA ARG A 8 -50.48 23.52 37.98
C ARG A 8 -49.95 22.75 39.18
N ILE A 9 -50.80 22.64 40.16
CA ILE A 9 -50.67 21.84 41.39
C ILE A 9 -51.11 20.41 40.99
N PHE A 10 -50.23 19.42 41.13
CA PHE A 10 -50.64 18.00 41.10
C PHE A 10 -50.50 17.43 42.49
N SER A 11 -51.67 17.05 43.01
CA SER A 11 -51.89 16.38 44.25
C SER A 11 -51.30 14.95 44.24
N GLY A 12 -50.64 14.59 45.31
CA GLY A 12 -50.13 13.25 45.54
C GLY A 12 -51.21 12.24 45.84
N SER A 13 -51.01 11.03 45.31
CA SER A 13 -51.75 9.85 45.79
C SER A 13 -50.71 8.78 46.14
N THR A 14 -50.55 8.57 47.42
CA THR A 14 -49.82 7.48 48.04
C THR A 14 -50.66 6.21 47.94
N ARG A 15 -50.18 5.17 47.27
CA ARG A 15 -50.64 3.80 47.47
C ARG A 15 -49.47 2.92 47.80
N GLY A 16 -49.58 2.22 48.90
CA GLY A 16 -48.56 1.40 49.52
C GLY A 16 -48.25 0.08 48.78
N PRO A 17 -47.32 -0.72 49.30
CA PRO A 17 -46.62 -1.72 48.58
C PRO A 17 -47.40 -3.04 48.52
N ALA A 18 -47.59 -3.56 47.33
CA ALA A 18 -47.97 -4.97 47.13
C ALA A 18 -46.69 -5.80 46.99
N ARG A 19 -46.41 -6.62 48.00
CA ARG A 19 -45.46 -7.73 47.93
C ARG A 19 -46.06 -8.81 47.05
N GLY A 20 -45.45 -9.05 45.94
CA GLY A 20 -45.72 -10.23 45.08
C GLY A 20 -44.43 -10.52 44.34
N GLY A 21 -43.70 -11.49 44.86
CA GLY A 21 -42.47 -11.95 44.22
C GLY A 21 -42.73 -12.74 42.94
N PHE A 22 -41.99 -12.43 41.93
CA PHE A 22 -41.67 -13.39 40.85
C PHE A 22 -40.23 -13.10 40.39
N ASP A 23 -39.35 -13.88 40.95
CA ASP A 23 -37.91 -13.94 40.61
C ASP A 23 -37.68 -14.65 39.27
N LEU A 24 -38.41 -14.32 38.20
CA LEU A 24 -38.19 -14.88 36.87
C LEU A 24 -37.43 -13.94 35.92
N GLY A 25 -37.28 -12.62 36.30
CA GLY A 25 -36.65 -11.64 35.44
C GLY A 25 -35.13 -11.77 35.33
N GLY A 26 -34.45 -12.15 36.42
CA GLY A 26 -32.99 -12.17 36.53
C GLY A 26 -32.35 -13.31 35.71
N ARG A 27 -33.00 -14.48 35.65
CA ARG A 27 -32.46 -15.63 34.91
C ARG A 27 -32.59 -15.51 33.39
N VAL A 28 -33.65 -14.86 32.92
CA VAL A 28 -33.87 -14.66 31.48
C VAL A 28 -32.93 -13.59 30.91
N VAL A 29 -32.65 -12.52 31.69
CA VAL A 29 -31.74 -11.45 31.27
C VAL A 29 -30.30 -11.96 31.23
N LEU A 30 -29.85 -12.77 32.21
CA LEU A 30 -28.53 -13.38 32.20
C LEU A 30 -28.32 -14.39 31.08
N ALA A 31 -29.35 -15.18 30.76
CA ALA A 31 -29.29 -16.12 29.63
C ALA A 31 -29.24 -15.38 28.28
N GLY A 32 -29.96 -14.26 28.14
CA GLY A 32 -29.91 -13.43 26.93
C GLY A 32 -28.57 -12.77 26.69
N LEU A 33 -27.94 -12.23 27.74
CA LEU A 33 -26.60 -11.61 27.64
C LEU A 33 -25.51 -12.64 27.34
N ALA A 34 -25.56 -13.83 27.95
CA ALA A 34 -24.62 -14.89 27.66
C ALA A 34 -24.75 -15.41 26.21
N GLY A 35 -25.96 -15.51 25.68
CA GLY A 35 -26.20 -15.92 24.30
C GLY A 35 -25.71 -14.92 23.28
N THR A 36 -25.89 -13.62 23.53
CA THR A 36 -25.41 -12.55 22.63
C THR A 36 -23.89 -12.44 22.61
N ILE A 37 -23.22 -12.60 23.77
CA ILE A 37 -21.75 -12.59 23.86
C ILE A 37 -21.18 -13.84 23.14
N PHE A 38 -21.77 -15.01 23.35
CA PHE A 38 -21.32 -16.24 22.69
C PHE A 38 -21.54 -16.20 21.17
N GLY A 39 -22.65 -15.66 20.71
CA GLY A 39 -22.93 -15.43 19.30
C GLY A 39 -21.96 -14.43 18.65
N ALA A 40 -21.62 -13.33 19.35
CA ALA A 40 -20.65 -12.34 18.86
C ALA A 40 -19.24 -12.91 18.78
N VAL A 41 -18.84 -13.74 19.76
CA VAL A 41 -17.53 -14.42 19.76
C VAL A 41 -17.44 -15.44 18.61
N ILE A 42 -18.48 -16.22 18.36
CA ILE A 42 -18.50 -17.16 17.22
C ILE A 42 -18.45 -16.41 15.89
N MET A 43 -19.13 -15.26 15.74
CA MET A 43 -19.04 -14.45 14.53
C MET A 43 -17.65 -13.88 14.29
N LEU A 44 -16.93 -13.48 15.35
CA LEU A 44 -15.55 -13.00 15.24
C LEU A 44 -14.58 -14.12 14.81
N PHE A 45 -14.82 -15.36 15.24
CA PHE A 45 -13.96 -16.50 14.84
C PHE A 45 -14.39 -17.15 13.51
N ALA A 46 -15.63 -16.94 13.06
CA ALA A 46 -16.13 -17.47 11.81
C ALA A 46 -16.04 -16.49 10.62
N MET A 47 -15.54 -15.26 10.84
CA MET A 47 -15.28 -14.35 9.71
C MET A 47 -14.13 -14.90 8.87
N PRO A 48 -14.35 -15.18 7.58
CA PRO A 48 -13.26 -15.56 6.70
C PRO A 48 -12.23 -14.41 6.70
N THR A 49 -10.98 -14.74 6.99
CA THR A 49 -9.85 -13.79 7.04
C THR A 49 -9.63 -13.07 5.72
N ASP A 50 -10.25 -13.55 4.64
CA ASP A 50 -10.20 -12.94 3.31
C ASP A 50 -10.98 -11.62 3.19
N LEU A 51 -11.86 -11.28 4.15
CA LEU A 51 -12.65 -10.04 4.14
C LEU A 51 -11.80 -8.78 4.44
N PHE A 52 -10.64 -8.96 5.09
CA PHE A 52 -9.75 -7.86 5.46
C PHE A 52 -8.59 -7.65 4.49
N GLY A 53 -8.63 -8.28 3.32
CA GLY A 53 -7.54 -8.22 2.35
C GLY A 53 -6.27 -8.87 2.93
N ARG A 54 -5.54 -9.63 2.13
CA ARG A 54 -4.22 -10.14 2.53
C ARG A 54 -3.27 -8.97 2.69
N VAL A 55 -2.97 -8.58 3.92
CA VAL A 55 -1.80 -7.72 4.18
C VAL A 55 -0.58 -8.55 3.76
N PRO A 56 0.17 -8.14 2.73
CA PRO A 56 1.34 -8.88 2.32
C PRO A 56 2.30 -8.98 3.52
N THR A 57 2.58 -10.20 3.93
CA THR A 57 3.53 -10.49 5.02
C THR A 57 4.90 -9.96 4.59
N LEU A 58 5.55 -9.20 5.48
CA LEU A 58 6.94 -8.80 5.32
C LEU A 58 7.78 -10.07 5.09
N GLY A 59 8.41 -10.20 3.90
CA GLY A 59 9.21 -11.37 3.53
C GLY A 59 8.54 -12.39 2.60
N GLY A 60 7.33 -12.11 2.09
CA GLY A 60 6.66 -12.97 1.09
C GLY A 60 7.12 -12.75 -0.35
N THR A 61 6.80 -13.71 -1.23
CA THR A 61 6.93 -13.55 -2.68
C THR A 61 5.56 -13.33 -3.29
N ILE A 62 5.44 -12.32 -4.16
CA ILE A 62 4.25 -12.07 -4.98
C ILE A 62 4.59 -12.38 -6.42
N ASN A 63 3.75 -13.20 -7.06
CA ASN A 63 3.85 -13.54 -8.47
C ASN A 63 2.62 -12.98 -9.20
N ALA A 64 2.84 -12.42 -10.37
CA ALA A 64 1.77 -11.92 -11.23
C ALA A 64 1.96 -12.41 -12.67
N ALA A 65 0.88 -12.80 -13.31
CA ALA A 65 0.87 -13.09 -14.74
C ALA A 65 1.00 -11.77 -15.54
N PRO A 66 1.41 -11.81 -16.81
CA PRO A 66 1.67 -10.61 -17.61
C PRO A 66 0.53 -9.57 -17.59
N GLU A 67 -0.71 -10.04 -17.66
CA GLU A 67 -1.92 -9.21 -17.66
C GLU A 67 -2.24 -8.57 -16.29
N GLN A 68 -1.58 -9.04 -15.23
CA GLN A 68 -1.72 -8.54 -13.86
C GLN A 68 -0.59 -7.58 -13.46
N VAL A 69 0.31 -7.26 -14.39
CA VAL A 69 1.46 -6.38 -14.17
C VAL A 69 1.17 -5.01 -14.76
N ALA A 70 1.28 -3.96 -13.97
CA ALA A 70 1.21 -2.58 -14.44
C ALA A 70 2.40 -1.77 -13.92
N VAL A 71 2.98 -0.92 -14.78
CA VAL A 71 4.03 0.02 -14.40
C VAL A 71 3.41 1.33 -13.97
N VAL A 72 3.66 1.75 -12.73
CA VAL A 72 3.19 3.01 -12.16
C VAL A 72 4.15 4.14 -12.55
N ASP A 73 5.45 3.96 -12.30
CA ASP A 73 6.54 4.88 -12.64
C ASP A 73 7.84 4.11 -12.89
N GLY A 74 9.00 4.80 -12.91
CA GLY A 74 10.31 4.20 -13.20
C GLY A 74 10.87 3.26 -12.12
N GLU A 75 10.25 3.21 -10.95
CA GLU A 75 10.68 2.37 -9.82
C GLU A 75 9.52 1.61 -9.15
N THR A 76 8.29 1.75 -9.65
CA THR A 76 7.10 1.23 -8.99
C THR A 76 6.27 0.37 -9.94
N LEU A 77 5.98 -0.84 -9.50
CA LEU A 77 5.09 -1.79 -10.18
C LEU A 77 3.80 -1.98 -9.37
N ARG A 78 2.71 -2.26 -10.04
CA ARG A 78 1.52 -2.84 -9.44
C ARG A 78 1.36 -4.27 -9.95
N LEU A 79 1.40 -5.22 -9.02
CA LEU A 79 1.17 -6.63 -9.27
C LEU A 79 -0.16 -7.03 -8.64
N GLN A 80 -1.15 -7.37 -9.46
CA GLN A 80 -2.52 -7.56 -9.01
C GLN A 80 -3.00 -6.28 -8.25
N ASP A 81 -3.33 -6.41 -6.97
CA ASP A 81 -3.79 -5.30 -6.12
C ASP A 81 -2.67 -4.71 -5.23
N THR A 82 -1.43 -5.19 -5.40
CA THR A 82 -0.30 -4.76 -4.56
C THR A 82 0.63 -3.82 -5.32
N VAL A 83 0.88 -2.64 -4.74
CA VAL A 83 1.89 -1.69 -5.24
C VAL A 83 3.22 -1.98 -4.58
N ILE A 84 4.26 -2.16 -5.39
CA ILE A 84 5.61 -2.55 -4.96
C ILE A 84 6.62 -1.57 -5.54
N ARG A 85 7.45 -0.98 -4.68
CA ARG A 85 8.61 -0.18 -5.07
C ARG A 85 9.84 -1.07 -5.20
N LEU A 86 10.58 -0.93 -6.28
CA LEU A 86 11.83 -1.64 -6.51
C LEU A 86 12.88 -1.16 -5.50
N GLN A 87 13.39 -2.10 -4.70
CA GLN A 87 14.33 -1.79 -3.62
C GLN A 87 15.72 -1.44 -4.14
N GLY A 88 16.39 -0.50 -3.48
CA GLY A 88 17.82 -0.22 -3.68
C GLY A 88 18.14 0.67 -4.88
N LEU A 89 17.14 1.24 -5.51
CA LEU A 89 17.29 2.21 -6.59
C LEU A 89 16.36 3.41 -6.39
N ALA A 90 16.63 4.48 -7.12
CA ALA A 90 15.74 5.62 -7.26
C ALA A 90 15.65 6.03 -8.73
N ALA A 91 14.44 6.19 -9.22
CA ALA A 91 14.14 6.65 -10.57
C ALA A 91 13.45 8.01 -10.55
N PRO A 92 13.61 8.83 -11.61
CA PRO A 92 12.93 10.11 -11.69
C PRO A 92 11.42 9.93 -11.67
N PRO A 93 10.69 10.76 -10.90
CA PRO A 93 9.24 10.73 -10.91
C PRO A 93 8.71 11.18 -12.27
N ARG A 94 7.51 10.72 -12.66
CA ARG A 94 6.84 11.19 -13.86
C ARG A 94 6.66 12.71 -13.83
N GLY A 95 6.86 13.36 -14.98
CA GLY A 95 6.82 14.82 -15.11
C GLY A 95 8.13 15.52 -14.77
N LEU A 96 9.14 14.80 -14.24
CA LEU A 96 10.48 15.38 -14.09
C LEU A 96 11.12 15.54 -15.47
N SER A 97 11.45 16.80 -15.81
CA SER A 97 12.10 17.15 -17.07
C SER A 97 13.61 17.08 -16.96
N CYS A 98 14.26 16.45 -17.93
CA CYS A 98 15.71 16.49 -18.15
C CYS A 98 16.03 17.35 -19.38
N ARG A 99 17.13 18.07 -19.28
CA ARG A 99 17.67 18.85 -20.39
C ARG A 99 18.92 18.15 -20.95
N ALA A 100 18.90 17.86 -22.23
CA ALA A 100 20.06 17.34 -22.95
C ALA A 100 21.07 18.45 -23.26
N SER A 101 22.29 18.05 -23.65
CA SER A 101 23.38 18.96 -24.02
C SER A 101 23.06 19.85 -25.23
N ASP A 102 22.16 19.40 -26.11
CA ASP A 102 21.65 20.16 -27.25
C ASP A 102 20.52 21.15 -26.88
N GLY A 103 20.16 21.22 -25.58
CA GLY A 103 19.10 22.08 -25.06
C GLY A 103 17.69 21.47 -25.14
N SER A 104 17.51 20.32 -25.76
CA SER A 104 16.22 19.64 -25.81
C SER A 104 15.75 19.22 -24.40
N VAL A 105 14.44 19.26 -24.18
CA VAL A 105 13.83 18.92 -22.89
C VAL A 105 12.93 17.71 -23.09
N SER A 106 13.03 16.72 -22.22
CA SER A 106 12.21 15.51 -22.24
C SER A 106 11.78 15.12 -20.82
N ASP A 107 10.64 14.39 -20.71
CA ASP A 107 10.20 13.80 -19.44
C ASP A 107 11.00 12.55 -19.15
N CYS A 108 12.00 12.67 -18.27
CA CYS A 108 12.86 11.55 -17.87
C CYS A 108 12.11 10.52 -17.03
N GLY A 109 11.14 10.96 -16.24
CA GLY A 109 10.32 10.05 -15.45
C GLY A 109 9.47 9.15 -16.33
N ALA A 110 8.86 9.71 -17.39
CA ALA A 110 8.15 8.91 -18.38
C ALA A 110 9.08 7.97 -19.15
N ALA A 111 10.29 8.42 -19.48
CA ALA A 111 11.30 7.58 -20.14
C ALA A 111 11.75 6.40 -19.26
N SER A 112 12.01 6.66 -17.96
CA SER A 112 12.34 5.60 -16.98
C SER A 112 11.19 4.60 -16.82
N ALA A 113 9.94 5.07 -16.70
CA ALA A 113 8.77 4.20 -16.65
C ALA A 113 8.61 3.36 -17.92
N THR A 114 8.90 3.94 -19.10
CA THR A 114 8.88 3.22 -20.39
C THR A 114 9.95 2.13 -20.44
N ALA A 115 11.13 2.37 -19.88
CA ALA A 115 12.19 1.36 -19.79
C ALA A 115 11.78 0.19 -18.90
N LEU A 116 11.18 0.46 -17.73
CA LEU A 116 10.65 -0.60 -16.86
C LEU A 116 9.52 -1.36 -17.57
N ALA A 117 8.63 -0.67 -18.27
CA ALA A 117 7.55 -1.31 -19.05
C ALA A 117 8.10 -2.22 -20.15
N ALA A 118 9.21 -1.86 -20.78
CA ALA A 118 9.85 -2.72 -21.78
C ALA A 118 10.41 -4.02 -21.17
N LEU A 119 10.96 -3.95 -19.95
CA LEU A 119 11.51 -5.11 -19.23
C LEU A 119 10.43 -6.12 -18.81
N VAL A 120 9.23 -5.65 -18.48
CA VAL A 120 8.14 -6.53 -18.02
C VAL A 120 7.17 -6.95 -19.13
N ARG A 121 7.32 -6.39 -20.33
CA ARG A 121 6.36 -6.58 -21.43
C ARG A 121 6.21 -8.05 -21.83
N GLY A 122 4.99 -8.58 -21.67
CA GLY A 122 4.66 -9.96 -22.04
C GLY A 122 5.23 -11.01 -21.09
N HIS A 123 5.79 -10.60 -19.95
CA HIS A 123 6.36 -11.51 -18.96
C HIS A 123 5.61 -11.43 -17.63
N GLY A 124 5.47 -12.57 -16.97
CA GLY A 124 5.09 -12.61 -15.57
C GLY A 124 6.22 -12.03 -14.70
N VAL A 125 5.85 -11.43 -13.58
CA VAL A 125 6.79 -10.81 -12.64
C VAL A 125 6.68 -11.48 -11.28
N ALA A 126 7.82 -11.84 -10.70
CA ALA A 126 7.97 -12.34 -9.34
C ALA A 126 8.71 -11.30 -8.51
N CYS A 127 8.12 -10.86 -7.38
CA CYS A 127 8.76 -9.93 -6.45
C CYS A 127 8.91 -10.55 -5.07
N ARG A 128 10.14 -10.58 -4.56
CA ARG A 128 10.42 -10.91 -3.16
C ARG A 128 10.38 -9.64 -2.34
N LEU A 129 9.44 -9.58 -1.40
CA LEU A 129 9.24 -8.41 -0.55
C LEU A 129 10.25 -8.41 0.62
N ASN A 130 10.89 -7.27 0.87
CA ASN A 130 11.93 -7.09 1.89
C ASN A 130 11.62 -5.95 2.87
N GLY A 131 10.36 -5.53 2.98
CA GLY A 131 9.95 -4.48 3.91
C GLY A 131 9.02 -3.46 3.28
N ARG A 132 8.98 -2.29 3.89
CA ARG A 132 8.22 -1.13 3.42
C ARG A 132 9.13 0.09 3.36
N ASP A 133 8.84 1.01 2.45
CA ASP A 133 9.48 2.30 2.41
C ASP A 133 8.90 3.26 3.50
N PRO A 134 9.48 4.46 3.69
CA PRO A 134 8.97 5.44 4.65
C PRO A 134 7.52 5.90 4.38
N ALA A 135 7.04 5.76 3.15
CA ALA A 135 5.65 6.04 2.77
C ALA A 135 4.71 4.85 3.03
N GLY A 136 5.24 3.72 3.53
CA GLY A 136 4.48 2.51 3.82
C GLY A 136 4.26 1.58 2.63
N LEU A 137 4.79 1.88 1.44
CA LEU A 137 4.70 1.01 0.27
C LEU A 137 5.60 -0.22 0.43
N ALA A 138 5.12 -1.37 -0.03
CA ALA A 138 5.92 -2.58 -0.07
C ALA A 138 7.18 -2.35 -0.93
N GLN A 139 8.33 -2.81 -0.43
CA GLN A 139 9.58 -2.81 -1.19
C GLN A 139 10.03 -4.22 -1.49
N GLY A 140 10.66 -4.41 -2.67
CA GLY A 140 11.14 -5.72 -3.05
C GLY A 140 12.13 -5.73 -4.19
N ARG A 141 12.72 -6.91 -4.38
CA ARG A 141 13.47 -7.28 -5.59
C ARG A 141 12.56 -8.04 -6.51
N CYS A 142 12.49 -7.61 -7.75
CA CYS A 142 11.58 -8.16 -8.75
C CYS A 142 12.37 -8.74 -9.93
N GLU A 143 11.82 -9.82 -10.47
CA GLU A 143 12.39 -10.54 -11.61
C GLU A 143 11.31 -10.77 -12.67
N ALA A 144 11.68 -10.63 -13.94
CA ALA A 144 10.86 -10.99 -15.08
C ALA A 144 11.72 -11.79 -16.10
N ALA A 145 11.26 -12.95 -16.53
CA ALA A 145 11.96 -13.80 -17.48
C ALA A 145 13.45 -14.07 -17.10
N GLY A 146 13.75 -14.30 -15.83
CA GLY A 146 15.11 -14.53 -15.33
C GLY A 146 15.98 -13.26 -15.20
N THR A 147 15.42 -12.08 -15.46
CA THR A 147 16.14 -10.81 -15.37
C THR A 147 15.78 -10.09 -14.06
N ASP A 148 16.78 -9.75 -13.23
CA ASP A 148 16.63 -8.87 -12.07
C ASP A 148 16.30 -7.45 -12.57
N LEU A 149 15.05 -7.02 -12.39
CA LEU A 149 14.55 -5.73 -12.84
C LEU A 149 15.25 -4.56 -12.16
N ASN A 150 15.56 -4.71 -10.87
CA ASN A 150 16.22 -3.68 -10.07
C ASN A 150 17.61 -3.36 -10.66
N ARG A 151 18.42 -4.39 -10.89
CA ARG A 151 19.75 -4.24 -11.47
C ARG A 151 19.68 -3.80 -12.94
N ALA A 152 18.77 -4.35 -13.72
CA ALA A 152 18.63 -4.05 -15.15
C ALA A 152 18.33 -2.57 -15.41
N LEU A 153 17.45 -1.94 -14.59
CA LEU A 153 17.15 -0.52 -14.70
C LEU A 153 18.35 0.37 -14.40
N VAL A 154 19.13 0.04 -13.36
CA VAL A 154 20.33 0.78 -13.00
C VAL A 154 21.40 0.63 -14.10
N MET A 155 21.64 -0.59 -14.58
CA MET A 155 22.61 -0.89 -15.62
C MET A 155 22.27 -0.24 -16.97
N ALA A 156 20.97 -0.11 -17.25
CA ALA A 156 20.47 0.61 -18.44
C ALA A 156 20.47 2.15 -18.24
N GLY A 157 20.79 2.64 -17.05
CA GLY A 157 20.91 4.05 -16.73
C GLY A 157 19.57 4.76 -16.51
N TRP A 158 18.48 4.03 -16.25
CA TRP A 158 17.15 4.61 -16.05
C TRP A 158 16.80 4.84 -14.57
N ALA A 159 17.68 4.41 -13.67
CA ALA A 159 17.60 4.65 -12.23
C ALA A 159 19.01 4.80 -11.65
N ARG A 160 19.13 5.47 -10.51
CA ARG A 160 20.35 5.50 -9.70
C ARG A 160 20.36 4.34 -8.73
N ALA A 161 21.55 3.82 -8.42
CA ALA A 161 21.73 2.92 -7.29
C ALA A 161 21.71 3.71 -5.97
N LEU A 162 21.03 3.18 -4.95
CA LEU A 162 21.19 3.68 -3.59
C LEU A 162 22.43 3.04 -2.94
N ASP A 163 23.12 3.76 -2.06
CA ASP A 163 24.44 3.38 -1.53
C ASP A 163 24.51 1.97 -0.92
N THR A 164 23.42 1.51 -0.32
CA THR A 164 23.36 0.19 0.33
C THR A 164 22.84 -0.92 -0.59
N SER A 165 22.64 -0.64 -1.89
CA SER A 165 21.95 -1.56 -2.81
C SER A 165 22.83 -2.69 -3.35
N GLY A 166 24.17 -2.51 -3.36
CA GLY A 166 25.11 -3.39 -4.05
C GLY A 166 25.09 -3.26 -5.58
N MET A 167 24.46 -2.19 -6.12
CA MET A 167 24.34 -1.96 -7.57
C MET A 167 25.25 -0.83 -8.08
N GLY A 168 26.21 -0.36 -7.29
CA GLY A 168 27.12 0.73 -7.66
C GLY A 168 27.95 0.46 -8.91
N GLU A 169 28.38 -0.78 -9.13
CA GLU A 169 29.09 -1.17 -10.37
C GLU A 169 28.20 -1.03 -11.61
N ALA A 170 26.94 -1.47 -11.51
CA ALA A 170 25.97 -1.33 -12.60
C ALA A 170 25.71 0.15 -12.94
N GLU A 171 25.63 1.02 -11.93
CA GLU A 171 25.52 2.46 -12.14
C GLU A 171 26.78 3.04 -12.79
N THR A 172 27.96 2.64 -12.33
CA THR A 172 29.24 3.09 -12.90
C THR A 172 29.35 2.71 -14.38
N GLU A 173 28.95 1.50 -14.72
CA GLU A 173 28.92 1.03 -16.13
C GLU A 173 27.90 1.84 -16.95
N ALA A 174 26.72 2.12 -16.43
CA ALA A 174 25.72 2.95 -17.11
C ALA A 174 26.21 4.37 -17.34
N ARG A 175 26.89 4.96 -16.33
CA ARG A 175 27.46 6.31 -16.38
C ARG A 175 28.57 6.41 -17.41
N SER A 176 29.55 5.49 -17.39
CA SER A 176 30.66 5.47 -18.33
C SER A 176 30.20 5.23 -19.78
N GLY A 177 29.15 4.44 -19.96
CA GLY A 177 28.53 4.19 -21.26
C GLY A 177 27.52 5.24 -21.72
N HIS A 178 27.33 6.33 -20.97
CA HIS A 178 26.33 7.37 -21.24
C HIS A 178 24.92 6.81 -21.52
N ARG A 179 24.52 5.76 -20.77
CA ARG A 179 23.25 5.06 -20.98
C ARG A 179 22.10 5.81 -20.31
N GLY A 180 20.90 5.67 -20.86
CA GLY A 180 19.68 6.17 -20.26
C GLY A 180 19.75 7.67 -19.92
N LEU A 181 19.56 8.01 -18.65
CA LEU A 181 19.60 9.37 -18.13
C LEU A 181 21.02 9.97 -18.11
N TRP A 182 22.07 9.16 -18.09
CA TRP A 182 23.46 9.62 -18.08
C TRP A 182 23.90 10.29 -19.39
N ARG A 183 23.13 10.13 -20.48
CA ARG A 183 23.35 10.87 -21.74
C ARG A 183 23.12 12.36 -21.61
N TYR A 184 22.39 12.81 -20.60
CA TYR A 184 22.09 14.21 -20.33
C TYR A 184 23.15 14.90 -19.44
N GLY A 185 24.24 14.22 -19.13
CA GLY A 185 25.29 14.68 -18.20
C GLY A 185 25.02 14.18 -16.78
N ALA A 186 25.01 15.09 -15.80
CA ALA A 186 24.66 14.69 -14.43
C ALA A 186 23.18 14.34 -14.35
N MET A 187 22.87 13.19 -13.75
CA MET A 187 21.48 12.83 -13.48
C MET A 187 20.85 13.87 -12.55
N PRO A 188 19.64 14.36 -12.85
CA PRO A 188 18.98 15.32 -11.97
C PRO A 188 18.80 14.74 -10.57
N THR A 189 18.89 15.59 -9.56
CA THR A 189 18.54 15.23 -8.17
C THR A 189 17.03 15.11 -8.04
N PHE A 190 16.55 14.03 -7.47
CA PHE A 190 15.15 13.76 -7.17
C PHE A 190 15.01 12.91 -5.90
#